data_dedffbfa44be2c8193375cfe1fdabce2
#
_entry.id   dedffbfa44be2c8193375cfe1fdabce2
#
_cell.length_a   1.000
_cell.length_b   1.000
_cell.length_c   1.000
_cell.angle_alpha   90.00
_cell.angle_beta   90.00
_cell.angle_gamma   90.00
#
_symmetry.space_group_name_H-M   'P 1'
#
loop_
_entity.id
_entity.type
_entity.pdbx_description
1 polymer ?
#
loop_
_entity_poly.entity_id
_entity_poly.type
_entity_poly.pdbx_seq_one_letter_code
_entity_poly.pdbx_strand_id
1 'polypeptide(L)'
;MSLRATTITDSVWQRVLARLRPAPIATVNALKTFLEERAALIAQKCAIDYCRGKTGLASYALFTEKPFLDALEVCRWETYVAVLGDLFILSEGYLRPHVAAEQHPRLCEALVGLHAAALAVLPAPAHRTDGWGEASASFALRFKTTSFGRPQQALDVADHSAKRLFETLPIHISMRELDEEVVYGAVRFRMIAVSQEMQRRLRAADIAGRLVDAQNVTL
;
A
#
# COMPACT_ATOMS: atom_id res chain seq x y z
N MET A 1 -18.42 29.09 47.91
CA MET A 1 -18.66 29.45 46.48
C MET A 1 -17.42 29.01 45.72
N SER A 2 -17.48 27.83 45.07
CA SER A 2 -16.37 27.30 44.31
C SER A 2 -16.71 27.49 42.81
N LEU A 3 -15.91 28.31 42.13
CA LEU A 3 -16.08 28.65 40.73
C LEU A 3 -15.61 27.47 39.85
N ARG A 4 -16.58 26.90 39.08
CA ARG A 4 -16.34 25.97 37.98
C ARG A 4 -15.69 26.73 36.82
N ALA A 5 -14.36 26.65 36.70
CA ALA A 5 -13.58 27.25 35.63
C ALA A 5 -12.96 26.20 34.67
N THR A 6 -13.58 25.02 34.45
CA THR A 6 -12.90 23.91 33.80
C THR A 6 -13.56 23.42 32.49
N THR A 7 -14.62 24.06 32.01
CA THR A 7 -15.44 23.38 30.96
C THR A 7 -15.24 23.90 29.54
N ILE A 8 -14.65 25.08 29.34
CA ILE A 8 -14.53 25.69 27.99
C ILE A 8 -13.23 25.27 27.28
N THR A 9 -12.13 25.17 28.03
CA THR A 9 -10.81 24.79 27.49
C THR A 9 -10.76 23.36 27.01
N ASP A 10 -11.36 22.41 27.73
CA ASP A 10 -11.37 20.99 27.37
C ASP A 10 -12.16 20.71 26.07
N SER A 11 -13.26 21.42 25.87
CA SER A 11 -14.10 21.22 24.67
C SER A 11 -13.46 21.78 23.39
N VAL A 12 -12.64 22.82 23.49
CA VAL A 12 -11.90 23.40 22.36
C VAL A 12 -10.74 22.50 21.99
N TRP A 13 -9.96 22.04 22.95
CA TRP A 13 -8.86 21.11 22.71
C TRP A 13 -9.35 19.75 22.18
N GLN A 14 -10.46 19.23 22.68
CA GLN A 14 -11.08 18.01 22.14
C GLN A 14 -11.53 18.18 20.69
N ARG A 15 -12.06 19.35 20.31
CA ARG A 15 -12.43 19.64 18.92
C ARG A 15 -11.21 19.81 18.03
N VAL A 16 -10.13 20.42 18.51
CA VAL A 16 -8.87 20.54 17.79
C VAL A 16 -8.23 19.16 17.60
N LEU A 17 -8.16 18.36 18.66
CA LEU A 17 -7.63 17.00 18.61
C LEU A 17 -8.49 16.06 17.73
N ALA A 18 -9.81 16.24 17.73
CA ALA A 18 -10.71 15.50 16.84
C ALA A 18 -10.48 15.85 15.35
N ARG A 19 -10.14 17.12 15.05
CA ARG A 19 -9.76 17.55 13.69
C ARG A 19 -8.37 17.06 13.26
N LEU A 20 -7.48 16.77 14.22
CA LEU A 20 -6.16 16.21 13.97
C LEU A 20 -6.18 14.67 13.84
N ARG A 21 -7.29 14.02 14.20
CA ARG A 21 -7.44 12.58 13.99
C ARG A 21 -7.70 12.31 12.51
N PRO A 22 -6.87 11.48 11.86
CA PRO A 22 -7.11 11.11 10.47
C PRO A 22 -8.47 10.44 10.33
N ALA A 23 -9.21 10.80 9.27
CA ALA A 23 -10.55 10.29 9.02
C ALA A 23 -10.59 8.76 9.01
N PRO A 24 -11.67 8.12 9.51
CA PRO A 24 -11.83 6.68 9.44
C PRO A 24 -11.91 6.21 7.99
N ILE A 25 -11.41 5.02 7.72
CA ILE A 25 -11.56 4.31 6.46
C ILE A 25 -12.85 3.49 6.59
N ALA A 26 -13.98 4.05 6.13
CA ALA A 26 -15.31 3.50 6.39
C ALA A 26 -16.06 3.05 5.13
N THR A 27 -15.48 3.25 3.93
CA THR A 27 -16.09 2.84 2.66
C THR A 27 -15.10 2.09 1.80
N VAL A 28 -15.58 1.28 0.86
CA VAL A 28 -14.74 0.55 -0.10
C VAL A 28 -13.87 1.52 -0.91
N ASN A 29 -14.42 2.65 -1.34
CA ASN A 29 -13.65 3.66 -2.06
C ASN A 29 -12.58 4.32 -1.18
N ALA A 30 -12.89 4.61 0.08
CA ALA A 30 -11.90 5.16 1.02
C ALA A 30 -10.77 4.16 1.29
N LEU A 31 -11.08 2.85 1.35
CA LEU A 31 -10.05 1.81 1.44
C LEU A 31 -9.18 1.80 0.18
N LYS A 32 -9.79 1.77 -1.02
CA LYS A 32 -9.06 1.79 -2.29
C LYS A 32 -8.10 2.99 -2.35
N THR A 33 -8.61 4.20 -2.13
CA THR A 33 -7.80 5.43 -2.13
C THR A 33 -6.66 5.38 -1.10
N PHE A 34 -6.95 4.90 0.12
CA PHE A 34 -5.93 4.74 1.15
C PHE A 34 -4.80 3.81 0.69
N LEU A 35 -5.12 2.65 0.10
CA LEU A 35 -4.12 1.69 -0.37
C LEU A 35 -3.29 2.27 -1.52
N GLU A 36 -3.92 2.96 -2.48
CA GLU A 36 -3.26 3.64 -3.59
C GLU A 36 -2.25 4.71 -3.10
N GLU A 37 -2.69 5.58 -2.19
CA GLU A 37 -1.85 6.65 -1.62
C GLU A 37 -0.65 6.08 -0.84
N ARG A 38 -0.87 5.03 -0.04
CA ARG A 38 0.20 4.41 0.74
C ARG A 38 1.17 3.64 -0.15
N ALA A 39 0.69 2.95 -1.18
CA ALA A 39 1.53 2.29 -2.16
C ALA A 39 2.42 3.30 -2.90
N ALA A 40 1.84 4.40 -3.38
CA ALA A 40 2.58 5.46 -4.07
C ALA A 40 3.63 6.10 -3.16
N LEU A 41 3.28 6.39 -1.91
CA LEU A 41 4.21 6.97 -0.94
C LEU A 41 5.39 6.04 -0.65
N ILE A 42 5.14 4.74 -0.42
CA ILE A 42 6.19 3.75 -0.15
C ILE A 42 7.11 3.62 -1.36
N ALA A 43 6.55 3.40 -2.55
CA ALA A 43 7.31 3.22 -3.78
C ALA A 43 8.22 4.43 -4.06
N GLN A 44 7.64 5.64 -3.99
CA GLN A 44 8.40 6.86 -4.24
C GLN A 44 9.49 7.09 -3.20
N LYS A 45 9.14 6.99 -1.92
CA LYS A 45 10.08 7.25 -0.83
C LYS A 45 11.23 6.25 -0.81
N CYS A 46 10.94 4.94 -0.90
CA CYS A 46 11.98 3.93 -0.85
C CYS A 46 12.96 4.05 -2.03
N ALA A 47 12.45 4.24 -3.25
CA ALA A 47 13.30 4.38 -4.44
C ALA A 47 14.17 5.64 -4.39
N ILE A 48 13.57 6.81 -4.08
CA ILE A 48 14.29 8.09 -4.07
C ILE A 48 15.27 8.15 -2.90
N ASP A 49 14.84 7.78 -1.68
CA ASP A 49 15.69 7.87 -0.49
C ASP A 49 16.92 6.95 -0.63
N TYR A 50 16.73 5.72 -1.17
CA TYR A 50 17.84 4.82 -1.44
C TYR A 50 18.81 5.41 -2.48
N CYS A 51 18.30 5.86 -3.63
CA CYS A 51 19.16 6.44 -4.68
C CYS A 51 19.96 7.64 -4.17
N ARG A 52 19.32 8.53 -3.40
CA ARG A 52 20.00 9.69 -2.80
C ARG A 52 21.06 9.29 -1.78
N GLY A 53 20.74 8.35 -0.90
CA GLY A 53 21.69 7.85 0.09
C GLY A 53 22.90 7.18 -0.54
N LYS A 54 22.66 6.38 -1.58
CA LYS A 54 23.73 5.64 -2.27
C LYS A 54 24.67 6.53 -3.08
N THR A 55 24.14 7.56 -3.71
CA THR A 55 24.91 8.45 -4.59
C THR A 55 25.48 9.68 -3.89
N GLY A 56 25.05 9.96 -2.66
CA GLY A 56 25.57 11.06 -1.85
C GLY A 56 25.58 12.41 -2.60
N LEU A 57 26.71 13.08 -2.66
CA LEU A 57 26.86 14.38 -3.34
C LEU A 57 26.64 14.31 -4.86
N ALA A 58 26.88 13.16 -5.50
CA ALA A 58 26.62 12.96 -6.92
C ALA A 58 25.12 12.89 -7.23
N SER A 59 24.25 12.75 -6.24
CA SER A 59 22.78 12.68 -6.43
C SER A 59 22.26 13.89 -7.20
N TYR A 60 22.77 15.09 -6.95
CA TYR A 60 22.32 16.30 -7.61
C TYR A 60 22.48 16.24 -9.14
N ALA A 61 23.63 15.79 -9.63
CA ALA A 61 23.87 15.61 -11.06
C ALA A 61 23.02 14.46 -11.62
N LEU A 62 23.04 13.31 -10.94
CA LEU A 62 22.35 12.11 -11.39
C LEU A 62 20.81 12.32 -11.56
N PHE A 63 20.19 13.05 -10.65
CA PHE A 63 18.76 13.38 -10.73
C PHE A 63 18.40 14.42 -11.79
N THR A 64 19.37 14.87 -12.60
CA THR A 64 19.15 15.68 -13.81
C THR A 64 19.33 14.89 -15.11
N GLU A 65 19.88 13.67 -15.02
CA GLU A 65 20.14 12.83 -16.18
C GLU A 65 18.90 12.07 -16.62
N LYS A 66 18.50 12.28 -17.89
CA LYS A 66 17.30 11.64 -18.43
C LYS A 66 17.30 10.11 -18.34
N PRO A 67 18.39 9.38 -18.69
CA PRO A 67 18.39 7.90 -18.58
C PRO A 67 18.17 7.41 -17.15
N PHE A 68 18.73 8.12 -16.17
CA PHE A 68 18.51 7.77 -14.76
C PHE A 68 17.05 8.03 -14.32
N LEU A 69 16.48 9.16 -14.73
CA LEU A 69 15.10 9.49 -14.40
C LEU A 69 14.11 8.52 -15.03
N ASP A 70 14.34 8.11 -16.27
CA ASP A 70 13.52 7.11 -16.98
C ASP A 70 13.58 5.75 -16.23
N ALA A 71 14.77 5.31 -15.83
CA ALA A 71 14.93 4.07 -15.06
C ALA A 71 14.35 4.18 -13.63
N LEU A 72 14.45 5.35 -12.99
CA LEU A 72 13.83 5.61 -11.69
C LEU A 72 12.30 5.60 -11.79
N GLU A 73 11.74 6.08 -12.88
CA GLU A 73 10.30 6.02 -13.14
C GLU A 73 9.82 4.57 -13.25
N VAL A 74 10.52 3.73 -14.01
CA VAL A 74 10.26 2.28 -14.08
C VAL A 74 10.30 1.66 -12.68
N CYS A 75 11.36 1.92 -11.91
CA CYS A 75 11.50 1.40 -10.55
C CYS A 75 10.31 1.80 -9.67
N ARG A 76 9.88 3.06 -9.70
CA ARG A 76 8.76 3.56 -8.92
C ARG A 76 7.44 2.89 -9.28
N TRP A 77 7.15 2.70 -10.57
CA TRP A 77 5.93 2.05 -11.04
C TRP A 77 5.91 0.56 -10.67
N GLU A 78 7.00 -0.15 -10.89
CA GLU A 78 7.10 -1.56 -10.56
C GLU A 78 6.97 -1.80 -9.05
N THR A 79 7.59 -0.95 -8.25
CA THR A 79 7.45 -0.99 -6.79
C THR A 79 6.04 -0.63 -6.35
N TYR A 80 5.40 0.37 -6.99
CA TYR A 80 4.01 0.75 -6.68
C TYR A 80 3.05 -0.43 -6.86
N VAL A 81 3.13 -1.11 -7.99
CA VAL A 81 2.28 -2.28 -8.29
C VAL A 81 2.49 -3.39 -7.26
N ALA A 82 3.74 -3.67 -6.92
CA ALA A 82 4.07 -4.70 -5.95
C ALA A 82 3.55 -4.35 -4.54
N VAL A 83 3.79 -3.12 -4.07
CA VAL A 83 3.31 -2.63 -2.77
C VAL A 83 1.78 -2.58 -2.73
N LEU A 84 1.13 -2.15 -3.80
CA LEU A 84 -0.33 -2.14 -3.88
C LEU A 84 -0.90 -3.53 -3.67
N GLY A 85 -0.35 -4.54 -4.37
CA GLY A 85 -0.73 -5.94 -4.18
C GLY A 85 -0.51 -6.44 -2.74
N ASP A 86 0.63 -6.10 -2.14
CA ASP A 86 0.95 -6.44 -0.74
C ASP A 86 -0.06 -5.83 0.23
N LEU A 87 -0.45 -4.57 0.02
CA LEU A 87 -1.44 -3.90 0.85
C LEU A 87 -2.85 -4.50 0.70
N PHE A 88 -3.23 -4.98 -0.48
CA PHE A 88 -4.48 -5.72 -0.67
C PHE A 88 -4.48 -7.07 0.06
N ILE A 89 -3.36 -7.82 0.03
CA ILE A 89 -3.20 -9.05 0.80
C ILE A 89 -3.31 -8.76 2.31
N LEU A 90 -2.65 -7.72 2.78
CA LEU A 90 -2.72 -7.30 4.17
C LEU A 90 -4.15 -6.91 4.58
N SER A 91 -4.88 -6.19 3.70
CA SER A 91 -6.27 -5.78 3.93
C SER A 91 -7.20 -6.98 4.10
N GLU A 92 -7.00 -8.03 3.33
CA GLU A 92 -7.78 -9.27 3.45
C GLU A 92 -7.72 -9.84 4.87
N GLY A 93 -6.53 -9.86 5.49
CA GLY A 93 -6.37 -10.32 6.86
C GLY A 93 -7.15 -9.52 7.90
N TYR A 94 -7.38 -8.22 7.66
CA TYR A 94 -8.22 -7.38 8.53
C TYR A 94 -9.71 -7.53 8.25
N LEU A 95 -10.10 -7.80 7.01
CA LEU A 95 -11.52 -7.88 6.61
C LEU A 95 -12.14 -9.25 6.86
N ARG A 96 -11.37 -10.32 6.64
CA ARG A 96 -11.83 -11.72 6.75
C ARG A 96 -12.54 -12.06 8.06
N PRO A 97 -12.07 -11.64 9.26
CA PRO A 97 -12.76 -11.94 10.51
C PRO A 97 -14.19 -11.40 10.64
N HIS A 98 -14.58 -10.50 9.72
CA HIS A 98 -15.88 -9.82 9.73
C HIS A 98 -16.88 -10.39 8.71
N VAL A 99 -16.55 -11.50 8.06
CA VAL A 99 -17.44 -12.20 7.13
C VAL A 99 -17.54 -13.68 7.51
N ALA A 100 -18.67 -14.31 7.18
CA ALA A 100 -18.82 -15.74 7.38
C ALA A 100 -17.87 -16.54 6.48
N ALA A 101 -17.47 -17.74 6.89
CA ALA A 101 -16.49 -18.56 6.17
C ALA A 101 -16.93 -18.86 4.73
N GLU A 102 -18.21 -19.06 4.51
CA GLU A 102 -18.81 -19.31 3.20
C GLU A 102 -18.70 -18.11 2.25
N GLN A 103 -18.50 -16.92 2.80
CA GLN A 103 -18.37 -15.67 2.04
C GLN A 103 -16.90 -15.29 1.74
N HIS A 104 -15.91 -16.01 2.31
CA HIS A 104 -14.50 -15.72 2.06
C HIS A 104 -14.13 -15.73 0.57
N PRO A 105 -14.59 -16.66 -0.27
CA PRO A 105 -14.30 -16.62 -1.70
C PRO A 105 -14.78 -15.31 -2.38
N ARG A 106 -15.99 -14.83 -2.01
CA ARG A 106 -16.55 -13.58 -2.53
C ARG A 106 -15.75 -12.35 -2.09
N LEU A 107 -15.31 -12.33 -0.81
CA LEU A 107 -14.42 -11.29 -0.32
C LEU A 107 -13.12 -11.25 -1.14
N CYS A 108 -12.52 -12.42 -1.42
CA CYS A 108 -11.32 -12.52 -2.21
C CYS A 108 -11.53 -12.01 -3.65
N GLU A 109 -12.61 -12.40 -4.30
CA GLU A 109 -12.95 -11.94 -5.66
C GLU A 109 -13.19 -10.42 -5.69
N ALA A 110 -13.89 -9.87 -4.69
CA ALA A 110 -14.11 -8.45 -4.57
C ALA A 110 -12.80 -7.65 -4.41
N LEU A 111 -11.85 -8.15 -3.60
CA LEU A 111 -10.54 -7.52 -3.41
C LEU A 111 -9.68 -7.60 -4.68
N VAL A 112 -9.70 -8.72 -5.41
CA VAL A 112 -9.03 -8.83 -6.70
C VAL A 112 -9.62 -7.86 -7.72
N GLY A 113 -10.94 -7.76 -7.81
CA GLY A 113 -11.62 -6.79 -8.66
C GLY A 113 -11.29 -5.33 -8.28
N LEU A 114 -11.24 -5.03 -6.99
CA LEU A 114 -10.91 -3.70 -6.49
C LEU A 114 -9.45 -3.31 -6.81
N HIS A 115 -8.51 -4.25 -6.73
CA HIS A 115 -7.12 -4.05 -7.14
C HIS A 115 -7.03 -3.75 -8.65
N ALA A 116 -7.72 -4.55 -9.48
CA ALA A 116 -7.75 -4.30 -10.92
C ALA A 116 -8.35 -2.92 -11.25
N ALA A 117 -9.43 -2.53 -10.56
CA ALA A 117 -10.05 -1.21 -10.70
C ALA A 117 -9.13 -0.07 -10.22
N ALA A 118 -8.28 -0.30 -9.22
CA ALA A 118 -7.28 0.68 -8.77
C ALA A 118 -6.21 0.94 -9.84
N LEU A 119 -5.77 -0.08 -10.56
CA LEU A 119 -4.81 0.07 -11.65
C LEU A 119 -5.45 0.66 -12.91
N ALA A 120 -6.68 0.26 -13.24
CA ALA A 120 -7.34 0.65 -14.49
C ALA A 120 -7.57 2.16 -14.65
N VAL A 121 -7.63 2.92 -13.57
CA VAL A 121 -7.80 4.38 -13.60
C VAL A 121 -6.48 5.13 -13.84
N LEU A 122 -5.34 4.44 -13.77
CA LEU A 122 -4.02 5.02 -13.95
C LEU A 122 -3.56 4.85 -15.42
N PRO A 123 -2.94 5.87 -16.01
CA PRO A 123 -2.28 5.69 -17.30
C PRO A 123 -1.15 4.67 -17.15
N ALA A 124 -1.09 3.71 -18.05
CA ALA A 124 0.01 2.76 -18.05
C ALA A 124 1.32 3.47 -18.43
N PRO A 125 2.41 3.24 -17.68
CA PRO A 125 3.70 3.84 -18.00
C PRO A 125 4.28 3.25 -19.31
N ALA A 126 5.15 3.99 -19.97
CA ALA A 126 5.66 3.65 -21.30
C ALA A 126 6.31 2.25 -21.42
N HIS A 127 6.88 1.74 -20.33
CA HIS A 127 7.49 0.40 -20.30
C HIS A 127 6.48 -0.75 -20.21
N ARG A 128 5.19 -0.46 -19.96
CA ARG A 128 4.10 -1.44 -19.92
C ARG A 128 3.20 -1.26 -21.15
N THR A 129 3.68 -1.74 -22.28
CA THR A 129 3.00 -1.61 -23.58
C THR A 129 1.61 -2.27 -23.60
N ASP A 130 1.42 -3.32 -22.80
CA ASP A 130 0.15 -4.06 -22.70
C ASP A 130 -0.75 -3.58 -21.55
N GLY A 131 -0.43 -2.41 -20.99
CA GLY A 131 -1.18 -1.81 -19.91
C GLY A 131 -1.03 -2.54 -18.58
N TRP A 132 -2.13 -2.66 -17.84
CA TRP A 132 -2.15 -3.24 -16.48
C TRP A 132 -2.60 -4.71 -16.45
N GLY A 133 -2.88 -5.33 -17.61
CA GLY A 133 -3.45 -6.68 -17.69
C GLY A 133 -2.56 -7.73 -17.00
N GLU A 134 -1.27 -7.75 -17.34
CA GLU A 134 -0.30 -8.66 -16.71
C GLU A 134 -0.18 -8.46 -15.20
N ALA A 135 -0.10 -7.20 -14.75
CA ALA A 135 0.02 -6.88 -13.33
C ALA A 135 -1.21 -7.35 -12.54
N SER A 136 -2.40 -7.14 -13.08
CA SER A 136 -3.66 -7.58 -12.48
C SER A 136 -3.76 -9.10 -12.44
N ALA A 137 -3.39 -9.80 -13.51
CA ALA A 137 -3.40 -11.26 -13.58
C ALA A 137 -2.38 -11.88 -12.61
N SER A 138 -1.18 -11.32 -12.56
CA SER A 138 -0.11 -11.75 -11.65
C SER A 138 -0.52 -11.59 -10.18
N PHE A 139 -1.13 -10.45 -9.84
CA PHE A 139 -1.70 -10.23 -8.51
C PHE A 139 -2.80 -11.24 -8.20
N ALA A 140 -3.76 -11.46 -9.10
CA ALA A 140 -4.86 -12.39 -8.88
C ALA A 140 -4.37 -13.84 -8.64
N LEU A 141 -3.33 -14.27 -9.37
CA LEU A 141 -2.70 -15.57 -9.17
C LEU A 141 -2.02 -15.64 -7.78
N ARG A 142 -1.21 -14.65 -7.45
CA ARG A 142 -0.53 -14.57 -6.15
C ARG A 142 -1.52 -14.54 -4.99
N PHE A 143 -2.61 -13.78 -5.13
CA PHE A 143 -3.65 -13.69 -4.12
C PHE A 143 -4.31 -15.05 -3.86
N LYS A 144 -4.58 -15.82 -4.92
CA LYS A 144 -5.14 -17.18 -4.82
C LYS A 144 -4.17 -18.20 -4.20
N THR A 145 -2.87 -18.02 -4.41
CA THR A 145 -1.85 -18.95 -3.88
C THR A 145 -1.39 -18.59 -2.48
N THR A 146 -1.69 -17.39 -1.99
CA THR A 146 -1.36 -16.98 -0.64
C THR A 146 -2.23 -17.76 0.37
N SER A 147 -1.61 -18.31 1.41
CA SER A 147 -2.34 -19.04 2.45
C SER A 147 -3.09 -18.04 3.34
N PHE A 148 -4.41 -18.18 3.37
CA PHE A 148 -5.30 -17.38 4.21
C PHE A 148 -5.68 -18.05 5.54
N GLY A 149 -4.94 -19.08 5.96
CA GLY A 149 -5.17 -19.76 7.24
C GLY A 149 -5.03 -18.84 8.45
N ARG A 150 -4.07 -17.93 8.42
CA ARG A 150 -3.85 -16.85 9.39
C ARG A 150 -3.76 -15.51 8.66
N PRO A 151 -4.10 -14.38 9.33
CA PRO A 151 -3.80 -13.04 8.78
C PRO A 151 -2.31 -12.93 8.44
N GLN A 152 -2.01 -12.40 7.27
CA GLN A 152 -0.64 -12.17 6.84
C GLN A 152 -0.04 -11.01 7.64
N GLN A 153 1.22 -11.15 8.04
CA GLN A 153 1.92 -10.08 8.75
C GLN A 153 2.53 -9.08 7.76
N ALA A 154 2.57 -7.81 8.15
CA ALA A 154 3.12 -6.76 7.31
C ALA A 154 4.59 -6.99 6.90
N LEU A 155 5.37 -7.65 7.76
CA LEU A 155 6.76 -8.02 7.48
C LEU A 155 6.86 -9.05 6.35
N ASP A 156 6.07 -10.13 6.46
CA ASP A 156 6.13 -11.24 5.51
C ASP A 156 5.63 -10.83 4.12
N VAL A 157 4.57 -10.02 4.08
CA VAL A 157 4.00 -9.52 2.82
C VAL A 157 4.95 -8.54 2.13
N ALA A 158 5.68 -7.73 2.88
CA ALA A 158 6.58 -6.70 2.38
C ALA A 158 7.78 -7.24 1.58
N ASP A 159 8.14 -8.50 1.77
CA ASP A 159 9.31 -9.08 1.09
C ASP A 159 9.15 -9.13 -0.43
N HIS A 160 7.93 -9.32 -0.92
CA HIS A 160 7.65 -9.29 -2.35
C HIS A 160 7.91 -7.90 -2.97
N SER A 161 7.39 -6.85 -2.36
CA SER A 161 7.61 -5.48 -2.86
C SER A 161 9.04 -5.00 -2.63
N ALA A 162 9.68 -5.42 -1.53
CA ALA A 162 11.09 -5.12 -1.26
C ALA A 162 12.00 -5.74 -2.33
N LYS A 163 11.75 -6.99 -2.69
CA LYS A 163 12.46 -7.67 -3.78
C LYS A 163 12.27 -6.92 -5.09
N ARG A 164 11.02 -6.55 -5.44
CA ARG A 164 10.73 -5.83 -6.68
C ARG A 164 11.42 -4.47 -6.73
N LEU A 165 11.41 -3.73 -5.62
CA LEU A 165 12.16 -2.49 -5.49
C LEU A 165 13.65 -2.74 -5.74
N PHE A 166 14.25 -3.71 -5.03
CA PHE A 166 15.69 -3.99 -5.15
C PHE A 166 16.08 -4.37 -6.57
N GLU A 167 15.30 -5.19 -7.26
CA GLU A 167 15.56 -5.61 -8.65
C GLU A 167 15.53 -4.46 -9.65
N THR A 168 14.65 -3.48 -9.43
CA THR A 168 14.39 -2.38 -10.38
C THR A 168 15.12 -1.08 -10.06
N LEU A 169 15.86 -1.00 -8.95
CA LEU A 169 16.64 0.19 -8.59
C LEU A 169 17.59 0.61 -9.73
N PRO A 170 17.62 1.90 -10.12
CA PRO A 170 18.48 2.41 -11.19
C PRO A 170 19.92 2.63 -10.72
N ILE A 171 20.43 1.71 -9.93
CA ILE A 171 21.81 1.69 -9.41
C ILE A 171 22.45 0.37 -9.84
N HIS A 172 23.64 0.42 -10.40
CA HIS A 172 24.31 -0.79 -10.88
C HIS A 172 24.44 -1.83 -9.77
N ILE A 173 24.25 -3.10 -10.13
CA ILE A 173 24.21 -4.20 -9.14
C ILE A 173 25.49 -4.26 -8.28
N SER A 174 26.67 -4.06 -8.84
CA SER A 174 27.93 -4.06 -8.09
C SER A 174 28.01 -2.99 -7.00
N MET A 175 27.19 -1.95 -7.10
CA MET A 175 27.14 -0.89 -6.09
C MET A 175 26.12 -1.16 -4.99
N ARG A 176 25.15 -2.09 -5.21
CA ARG A 176 24.03 -2.35 -4.30
C ARG A 176 23.92 -3.78 -3.80
N GLU A 177 24.78 -4.70 -4.25
CA GLU A 177 24.68 -6.12 -3.91
C GLU A 177 24.71 -6.43 -2.41
N LEU A 178 25.36 -5.59 -1.60
CA LEU A 178 25.40 -5.71 -0.14
C LEU A 178 24.28 -4.93 0.58
N ASP A 179 23.42 -4.24 -0.16
CA ASP A 179 22.41 -3.35 0.42
C ASP A 179 21.01 -3.97 0.44
N GLU A 180 20.86 -5.24 0.09
CA GLU A 180 19.57 -5.91 0.02
C GLU A 180 18.78 -5.76 1.33
N GLU A 181 19.40 -6.06 2.46
CA GLU A 181 18.73 -5.92 3.77
C GLU A 181 18.38 -4.47 4.12
N VAL A 182 19.14 -3.50 3.64
CA VAL A 182 18.83 -2.07 3.83
C VAL A 182 17.55 -1.71 3.07
N VAL A 183 17.42 -2.17 1.82
CA VAL A 183 16.24 -1.94 0.98
C VAL A 183 15.02 -2.66 1.56
N TYR A 184 15.16 -3.92 1.95
CA TYR A 184 14.09 -4.71 2.56
C TYR A 184 13.65 -4.08 3.88
N GLY A 185 14.58 -3.69 4.74
CA GLY A 185 14.29 -3.00 6.00
C GLY A 185 13.50 -1.70 5.80
N ALA A 186 13.85 -0.92 4.77
CA ALA A 186 13.16 0.32 4.46
C ALA A 186 11.70 0.11 4.03
N VAL A 187 11.41 -0.93 3.24
CA VAL A 187 10.04 -1.28 2.82
C VAL A 187 9.27 -1.86 4.00
N ARG A 188 9.82 -2.85 4.71
CA ARG A 188 9.22 -3.50 5.88
C ARG A 188 8.80 -2.46 6.94
N PHE A 189 9.68 -1.51 7.26
CA PHE A 189 9.38 -0.45 8.23
C PHE A 189 8.15 0.38 7.84
N ARG A 190 8.05 0.77 6.56
CA ARG A 190 6.91 1.55 6.06
C ARG A 190 5.63 0.71 6.00
N MET A 191 5.73 -0.57 5.65
CA MET A 191 4.60 -1.49 5.65
C MET A 191 4.03 -1.70 7.04
N ILE A 192 4.89 -1.81 8.08
CA ILE A 192 4.44 -1.86 9.48
C ILE A 192 3.68 -0.58 9.84
N ALA A 193 4.19 0.59 9.47
CA ALA A 193 3.53 1.86 9.77
C ALA A 193 2.15 1.95 9.11
N VAL A 194 2.01 1.50 7.86
CA VAL A 194 0.71 1.44 7.16
C VAL A 194 -0.22 0.42 7.81
N SER A 195 0.27 -0.75 8.19
CA SER A 195 -0.49 -1.77 8.92
C SER A 195 -1.07 -1.21 10.23
N GLN A 196 -0.26 -0.51 11.02
CA GLN A 196 -0.70 0.14 12.25
C GLN A 196 -1.71 1.28 11.99
N GLU A 197 -1.53 2.04 10.91
CA GLU A 197 -2.48 3.06 10.50
C GLU A 197 -3.82 2.43 10.10
N MET A 198 -3.78 1.35 9.31
CA MET A 198 -4.96 0.59 8.91
C MET A 198 -5.70 0.04 10.14
N GLN A 199 -5.00 -0.59 11.07
CA GLN A 199 -5.58 -1.12 12.30
C GLN A 199 -6.34 -0.05 13.12
N ARG A 200 -5.83 1.18 13.15
CA ARG A 200 -6.47 2.27 13.91
C ARG A 200 -7.67 2.90 13.19
N ARG A 201 -7.66 2.92 11.84
CA ARG A 201 -8.62 3.70 11.04
C ARG A 201 -9.68 2.87 10.35
N LEU A 202 -9.38 1.58 10.08
CA LEU A 202 -10.24 0.71 9.27
C LEU A 202 -11.52 0.35 10.02
N ARG A 203 -12.66 0.59 9.40
CA ARG A 203 -13.98 0.10 9.81
C ARG A 203 -14.23 -1.24 9.11
N ALA A 204 -13.49 -2.27 9.53
CA ALA A 204 -13.40 -3.52 8.81
C ALA A 204 -14.75 -4.21 8.60
N ALA A 205 -15.63 -4.25 9.62
CA ALA A 205 -16.96 -4.84 9.51
C ALA A 205 -17.82 -4.17 8.42
N ASP A 206 -17.81 -2.81 8.39
CA ASP A 206 -18.61 -2.03 7.43
C ASP A 206 -18.16 -2.25 5.99
N ILE A 207 -16.83 -2.37 5.78
CA ILE A 207 -16.25 -2.55 4.46
C ILE A 207 -16.42 -4.00 4.00
N ALA A 208 -16.16 -4.98 4.87
CA ALA A 208 -16.27 -6.39 4.55
C ALA A 208 -17.68 -6.77 4.12
N GLY A 209 -18.70 -6.32 4.86
CA GLY A 209 -20.11 -6.52 4.48
C GLY A 209 -20.41 -5.95 3.10
N ARG A 210 -20.02 -4.69 2.83
CA ARG A 210 -20.27 -4.03 1.53
C ARG A 210 -19.56 -4.73 0.36
N LEU A 211 -18.35 -5.25 0.55
CA LEU A 211 -17.62 -5.98 -0.49
C LEU A 211 -18.33 -7.28 -0.88
N VAL A 212 -18.87 -7.99 0.11
CA VAL A 212 -19.60 -9.24 -0.14
C VAL A 212 -20.99 -8.98 -0.73
N ASP A 213 -21.70 -7.94 -0.27
CA ASP A 213 -23.05 -7.60 -0.73
C ASP A 213 -23.05 -7.06 -2.17
N ALA A 214 -22.04 -6.27 -2.56
CA ALA A 214 -21.92 -5.74 -3.91
C ALA A 214 -21.85 -6.84 -4.98
N GLN A 215 -21.31 -8.00 -4.67
CA GLN A 215 -21.27 -9.17 -5.54
C GLN A 215 -22.65 -9.86 -5.71
N ASN A 216 -23.59 -9.63 -4.81
CA ASN A 216 -24.94 -10.18 -4.91
C ASN A 216 -25.83 -9.44 -5.94
N VAL A 217 -25.45 -8.24 -6.39
CA VAL A 217 -26.22 -7.39 -7.31
C VAL A 217 -25.84 -7.66 -8.78
N THR A 218 -24.75 -8.38 -9.04
CA THR A 218 -24.19 -8.59 -10.39
C THR A 218 -24.45 -10.02 -10.94
N LEU A 219 -25.24 -10.83 -10.21
CA LEU A 219 -25.78 -12.14 -10.65
C LEU A 219 -27.27 -12.06 -10.94
#